data_19829c5af6037da2723ebd56b4205dd9
#
_entry.id   19829c5af6037da2723ebd56b4205dd9
#
_cell.length_a   1.000
_cell.length_b   1.000
_cell.length_c   1.000
_cell.angle_alpha   90.00
_cell.angle_beta   90.00
_cell.angle_gamma   90.00
#
_symmetry.space_group_name_H-M   'P 1'
#
loop_
_entity.id
_entity.type
_entity.pdbx_description
1 polymer ?
#
loop_
_entity_poly.entity_id
_entity_poly.type
_entity_poly.pdbx_seq_one_letter_code
_entity_poly.pdbx_strand_id
1 'polypeptide(L)'
;MDLSAPEQTPRATDAARFAMNGVTPAQAWRPENASEVAAAVHAAAAQGMKLVPWGGGVALSRETAPERYDVALDLSALKRIVHHEPDDFTITAEAGVTLADLSAALAAHGQELPLEAAEAWGATLGGVLAANACGPRRRRLGAPRDRILGARFVTGDGVLAHTGGRVVKNVAGHAVHRLLVGSRGALGVFVEASLKLPPAPMGRVGMVWGIDAATLGDAARWAAWPRREPAVLTVLGRAIAAMNPVLASDAPFTLIAGFEDDPAWLTSCEAFARDTLGASRIKVRDASVPPLWQQITDPEELPGVRLTLTSAHVTPDAIGWLAGRPVAERLVFHAACGRLILFVSSSEAADLATETAAFVTEAAGHGFTLLEARGVEWPTADTAPAVSALRGRLRLALDPSRVFARD
;
A
#
# COMPACT_ATOMS: atom_id res chain seq x y z
N MET A 1 19.61 -36.00 4.02
CA MET A 1 18.72 -35.15 3.21
C MET A 1 19.54 -34.67 2.05
N ASP A 2 19.26 -35.19 0.88
CA ASP A 2 20.03 -34.93 -0.34
C ASP A 2 19.72 -33.50 -0.81
N LEU A 3 20.72 -32.61 -0.73
CA LEU A 3 20.65 -31.21 -1.12
C LEU A 3 21.11 -31.01 -2.57
N SER A 4 20.86 -31.99 -3.44
CA SER A 4 21.12 -31.82 -4.87
C SER A 4 20.18 -30.72 -5.39
N ALA A 5 20.77 -29.57 -5.76
CA ALA A 5 20.05 -28.48 -6.39
C ALA A 5 19.32 -29.00 -7.64
N PRO A 6 18.03 -28.63 -7.84
CA PRO A 6 17.35 -29.01 -9.07
C PRO A 6 18.00 -28.25 -10.24
N GLU A 7 18.43 -29.00 -11.24
CA GLU A 7 19.07 -28.55 -12.49
C GLU A 7 18.11 -27.75 -13.42
N GLN A 8 16.95 -27.34 -12.97
CA GLN A 8 15.97 -26.63 -13.81
C GLN A 8 16.13 -25.13 -13.64
N THR A 9 16.80 -24.52 -14.60
CA THR A 9 16.76 -23.06 -14.79
C THR A 9 15.30 -22.63 -14.95
N PRO A 10 14.80 -21.63 -14.17
CA PRO A 10 13.44 -21.14 -14.31
C PRO A 10 13.14 -20.74 -15.74
N ARG A 11 11.91 -20.96 -16.18
CA ARG A 11 11.49 -20.65 -17.55
C ARG A 11 11.74 -19.16 -17.85
N ALA A 12 12.54 -18.88 -18.88
CA ALA A 12 12.80 -17.52 -19.33
C ALA A 12 11.50 -16.89 -19.90
N THR A 13 11.29 -15.61 -19.64
CA THR A 13 10.20 -14.80 -20.19
C THR A 13 10.75 -13.50 -20.76
N ASP A 14 9.91 -12.71 -21.43
CA ASP A 14 10.32 -11.45 -22.05
C ASP A 14 10.71 -10.41 -20.98
N ALA A 15 12.00 -10.08 -20.93
CA ALA A 15 12.58 -9.16 -19.95
C ALA A 15 12.11 -7.71 -20.16
N ALA A 16 11.72 -7.31 -21.38
CA ALA A 16 11.28 -5.95 -21.68
C ALA A 16 10.00 -5.56 -20.90
N ARG A 17 9.17 -6.53 -20.55
CA ARG A 17 7.95 -6.31 -19.74
C ARG A 17 8.23 -5.85 -18.32
N PHE A 18 9.45 -6.02 -17.85
CA PHE A 18 9.86 -5.75 -16.47
C PHE A 18 10.77 -4.53 -16.36
N ALA A 19 10.66 -3.63 -17.33
CA ALA A 19 11.36 -2.35 -17.25
C ALA A 19 10.85 -1.49 -16.09
N MET A 20 11.75 -0.89 -15.33
CA MET A 20 11.45 -0.05 -14.17
C MET A 20 12.20 1.28 -14.32
N ASN A 21 11.45 2.37 -14.51
CA ASN A 21 12.00 3.72 -14.70
C ASN A 21 13.17 3.78 -15.72
N GLY A 22 13.00 3.13 -16.86
CA GLY A 22 14.00 3.11 -17.94
C GLY A 22 15.10 2.04 -17.78
N VAL A 23 15.16 1.34 -16.65
CA VAL A 23 16.10 0.23 -16.44
C VAL A 23 15.40 -1.10 -16.76
N THR A 24 15.91 -1.82 -17.74
CA THR A 24 15.41 -3.15 -18.14
C THR A 24 16.35 -4.23 -17.61
N PRO A 25 15.85 -5.30 -16.99
CA PRO A 25 16.70 -6.39 -16.53
C PRO A 25 17.31 -7.16 -17.72
N ALA A 26 18.46 -7.77 -17.49
CA ALA A 26 19.09 -8.64 -18.49
C ALA A 26 18.28 -9.91 -18.76
N GLN A 27 17.58 -10.41 -17.74
CA GLN A 27 16.81 -11.66 -17.79
C GLN A 27 15.51 -11.51 -17.01
N ALA A 28 14.52 -12.34 -17.36
CA ALA A 28 13.31 -12.53 -16.58
C ALA A 28 13.04 -14.03 -16.43
N TRP A 29 12.81 -14.46 -15.19
CA TRP A 29 12.57 -15.84 -14.83
C TRP A 29 11.18 -15.98 -14.21
N ARG A 30 10.43 -17.01 -14.64
CA ARG A 30 9.08 -17.27 -14.18
C ARG A 30 8.95 -18.66 -13.55
N PRO A 31 9.20 -18.76 -12.25
CA PRO A 31 9.01 -20.00 -11.50
C PRO A 31 7.52 -20.35 -11.38
N GLU A 32 7.19 -21.64 -11.41
CA GLU A 32 5.82 -22.15 -11.34
C GLU A 32 5.42 -22.64 -9.92
N ASN A 33 6.39 -22.77 -9.02
CA ASN A 33 6.18 -23.20 -7.64
C ASN A 33 7.26 -22.67 -6.69
N ALA A 34 7.04 -22.84 -5.39
CA ALA A 34 7.94 -22.33 -4.34
C ALA A 34 9.37 -22.91 -4.42
N SER A 35 9.54 -24.17 -4.86
CA SER A 35 10.86 -24.79 -4.99
C SER A 35 11.64 -24.17 -6.14
N GLU A 36 10.99 -23.85 -7.24
CA GLU A 36 11.59 -23.14 -8.36
C GLU A 36 11.95 -21.69 -8.01
N VAL A 37 11.16 -21.01 -7.16
CA VAL A 37 11.53 -19.69 -6.62
C VAL A 37 12.81 -19.80 -5.81
N ALA A 38 12.93 -20.82 -4.94
CA ALA A 38 14.12 -21.05 -4.14
C ALA A 38 15.35 -21.31 -5.02
N ALA A 39 15.20 -22.17 -6.05
CA ALA A 39 16.26 -22.47 -7.01
C ALA A 39 16.68 -21.21 -7.81
N ALA A 40 15.73 -20.38 -8.23
CA ALA A 40 16.00 -19.14 -8.95
C ALA A 40 16.81 -18.14 -8.10
N VAL A 41 16.40 -17.93 -6.84
CA VAL A 41 17.13 -17.04 -5.92
C VAL A 41 18.53 -17.58 -5.65
N HIS A 42 18.67 -18.89 -5.40
CA HIS A 42 19.97 -19.54 -5.21
C HIS A 42 20.88 -19.38 -6.42
N ALA A 43 20.36 -19.60 -7.63
CA ALA A 43 21.11 -19.42 -8.87
C ALA A 43 21.57 -17.98 -9.10
N ALA A 44 20.70 -16.99 -8.82
CA ALA A 44 21.05 -15.58 -8.90
C ALA A 44 22.15 -15.23 -7.89
N ALA A 45 22.04 -15.70 -6.65
CA ALA A 45 23.03 -15.50 -5.60
C ALA A 45 24.41 -16.10 -5.98
N ALA A 46 24.41 -17.33 -6.47
CA ALA A 46 25.64 -18.04 -6.90
C ALA A 46 26.36 -17.32 -8.06
N GLN A 47 25.61 -16.64 -8.94
CA GLN A 47 26.12 -15.88 -10.07
C GLN A 47 26.40 -14.39 -9.74
N GLY A 48 26.17 -13.96 -8.49
CA GLY A 48 26.32 -12.57 -8.08
C GLY A 48 25.37 -11.60 -8.79
N MET A 49 24.21 -12.11 -9.28
CA MET A 49 23.18 -11.31 -9.95
C MET A 49 22.29 -10.57 -8.97
N LYS A 50 21.79 -9.41 -9.38
CA LYS A 50 20.78 -8.63 -8.63
C LYS A 50 19.38 -8.94 -9.13
N LEU A 51 18.52 -9.36 -8.20
CA LEU A 51 17.17 -9.85 -8.46
C LEU A 51 16.13 -8.91 -7.87
N VAL A 52 15.07 -8.65 -8.64
CA VAL A 52 13.86 -7.96 -8.16
C VAL A 52 12.67 -8.91 -8.25
N PRO A 53 12.01 -9.24 -7.12
CA PRO A 53 10.74 -9.97 -7.14
C PRO A 53 9.65 -9.13 -7.79
N TRP A 54 8.91 -9.72 -8.73
CA TRP A 54 7.89 -9.04 -9.51
C TRP A 54 6.53 -9.73 -9.38
N GLY A 55 5.52 -8.99 -8.90
CA GLY A 55 4.12 -9.41 -8.95
C GLY A 55 3.39 -8.74 -10.12
N GLY A 56 2.36 -7.95 -9.84
CA GLY A 56 1.65 -7.14 -10.85
C GLY A 56 2.41 -5.90 -11.33
N GLY A 57 3.56 -5.56 -10.75
CA GLY A 57 4.34 -4.38 -11.12
C GLY A 57 3.83 -3.06 -10.53
N VAL A 58 2.62 -3.03 -9.97
CA VAL A 58 1.92 -1.81 -9.52
C VAL A 58 2.72 -0.96 -8.52
N ALA A 59 3.38 -1.58 -7.54
CA ALA A 59 4.22 -0.83 -6.60
C ALA A 59 5.58 -0.48 -7.20
N LEU A 60 6.10 -1.31 -8.09
CA LEU A 60 7.41 -1.18 -8.69
C LEU A 60 7.49 -0.04 -9.70
N SER A 61 6.43 0.19 -10.47
CA SER A 61 6.34 1.31 -11.43
C SER A 61 6.51 2.68 -10.76
N ARG A 62 6.28 2.74 -9.44
CA ARG A 62 6.31 3.96 -8.63
C ARG A 62 7.61 4.16 -7.86
N GLU A 63 8.53 3.22 -7.93
CA GLU A 63 9.74 3.24 -7.14
C GLU A 63 10.96 3.57 -8.00
N THR A 64 11.98 4.19 -7.38
CA THR A 64 13.27 4.40 -8.05
C THR A 64 13.86 3.07 -8.46
N ALA A 65 14.35 2.98 -9.70
CA ALA A 65 15.05 1.80 -10.17
C ALA A 65 16.31 1.57 -9.32
N PRO A 66 16.66 0.33 -8.98
CA PRO A 66 17.93 0.06 -8.32
C PRO A 66 19.08 0.32 -9.32
N GLU A 67 20.26 0.65 -8.78
CA GLU A 67 21.46 0.88 -9.60
C GLU A 67 21.80 -0.32 -10.51
N ARG A 68 21.53 -1.52 -10.02
CA ARG A 68 21.75 -2.77 -10.75
C ARG A 68 20.53 -3.67 -10.66
N TYR A 69 20.07 -4.13 -11.81
CA TYR A 69 18.90 -4.98 -11.96
C TYR A 69 19.17 -6.02 -13.06
N ASP A 70 19.60 -7.21 -12.66
CA ASP A 70 19.99 -8.27 -13.62
C ASP A 70 18.81 -9.18 -13.95
N VAL A 71 17.97 -9.53 -12.95
CA VAL A 71 16.91 -10.53 -13.08
C VAL A 71 15.58 -10.02 -12.54
N ALA A 72 14.53 -10.06 -13.37
CA ALA A 72 13.14 -9.99 -12.90
C ALA A 72 12.67 -11.39 -12.51
N LEU A 73 12.21 -11.58 -11.28
CA LEU A 73 11.60 -12.83 -10.83
C LEU A 73 10.08 -12.69 -10.88
N ASP A 74 9.48 -13.13 -12.00
CA ASP A 74 8.04 -13.05 -12.25
C ASP A 74 7.28 -14.12 -11.47
N LEU A 75 6.56 -13.72 -10.44
CA LEU A 75 5.78 -14.58 -9.55
C LEU A 75 4.34 -14.81 -10.03
N SER A 76 3.97 -14.34 -11.21
CA SER A 76 2.58 -14.41 -11.72
C SER A 76 2.07 -15.83 -11.96
N ALA A 77 2.94 -16.83 -11.98
CA ALA A 77 2.55 -18.25 -12.06
C ALA A 77 2.06 -18.80 -10.71
N LEU A 78 2.47 -18.20 -9.59
CA LEU A 78 2.05 -18.58 -8.24
C LEU A 78 0.67 -17.98 -7.93
N LYS A 79 -0.41 -18.53 -8.49
CA LYS A 79 -1.75 -17.93 -8.47
C LYS A 79 -2.85 -18.82 -7.87
N ARG A 80 -2.48 -19.80 -7.05
CA ARG A 80 -3.45 -20.70 -6.42
C ARG A 80 -3.96 -20.14 -5.09
N ILE A 81 -5.26 -20.28 -4.83
CA ILE A 81 -5.82 -20.26 -3.49
C ILE A 81 -5.56 -21.64 -2.89
N VAL A 82 -4.64 -21.70 -1.93
CA VAL A 82 -4.13 -22.96 -1.36
C VAL A 82 -5.11 -23.53 -0.34
N HIS A 83 -5.73 -22.63 0.45
CA HIS A 83 -6.68 -23.02 1.48
C HIS A 83 -7.60 -21.84 1.79
N HIS A 84 -8.89 -22.10 1.95
CA HIS A 84 -9.87 -21.14 2.42
C HIS A 84 -10.75 -21.82 3.44
N GLU A 85 -10.81 -21.28 4.65
CA GLU A 85 -11.65 -21.75 5.74
C GLU A 85 -12.62 -20.62 6.12
N PRO A 86 -13.82 -20.61 5.53
CA PRO A 86 -14.77 -19.53 5.76
C PRO A 86 -15.20 -19.39 7.22
N ASP A 87 -15.39 -20.49 7.92
CA ASP A 87 -15.85 -20.49 9.32
C ASP A 87 -14.80 -19.93 10.29
N ASP A 88 -13.50 -20.08 9.95
CA ASP A 88 -12.38 -19.53 10.72
C ASP A 88 -11.96 -18.13 10.24
N PHE A 89 -12.59 -17.60 9.19
CA PHE A 89 -12.23 -16.32 8.59
C PHE A 89 -10.76 -16.25 8.20
N THR A 90 -10.24 -17.30 7.54
CA THR A 90 -8.85 -17.35 7.09
C THR A 90 -8.74 -17.82 5.65
N ILE A 91 -7.78 -17.26 4.92
CA ILE A 91 -7.40 -17.68 3.58
C ILE A 91 -5.88 -17.79 3.45
N THR A 92 -5.43 -18.79 2.72
CA THR A 92 -4.02 -18.96 2.33
C THR A 92 -3.94 -18.97 0.82
N ALA A 93 -3.14 -18.10 0.25
CA ALA A 93 -2.95 -18.01 -1.18
C ALA A 93 -1.49 -17.77 -1.57
N GLU A 94 -1.15 -18.16 -2.79
CA GLU A 94 0.15 -17.91 -3.37
C GLU A 94 0.35 -16.41 -3.68
N ALA A 95 1.60 -15.96 -3.68
CA ALA A 95 1.94 -14.53 -3.75
C ALA A 95 1.56 -13.83 -5.05
N GLY A 96 1.42 -14.56 -6.14
CA GLY A 96 1.03 -14.04 -7.46
C GLY A 96 -0.49 -13.97 -7.69
N VAL A 97 -1.32 -14.44 -6.75
CA VAL A 97 -2.79 -14.28 -6.85
C VAL A 97 -3.14 -12.79 -6.84
N THR A 98 -4.01 -12.36 -7.74
CA THR A 98 -4.45 -10.96 -7.79
C THR A 98 -5.42 -10.64 -6.65
N LEU A 99 -5.48 -9.37 -6.22
CA LEU A 99 -6.48 -8.94 -5.24
C LEU A 99 -7.91 -9.10 -5.78
N ALA A 100 -8.09 -8.96 -7.09
CA ALA A 100 -9.39 -9.16 -7.74
C ALA A 100 -9.87 -10.61 -7.62
N ASP A 101 -8.99 -11.59 -7.90
CA ASP A 101 -9.33 -13.02 -7.77
C ASP A 101 -9.62 -13.39 -6.32
N LEU A 102 -8.83 -12.87 -5.36
CA LEU A 102 -9.08 -13.08 -3.93
C LEU A 102 -10.43 -12.48 -3.51
N SER A 103 -10.71 -11.25 -3.91
CA SER A 103 -11.97 -10.58 -3.59
C SER A 103 -13.18 -11.33 -4.14
N ALA A 104 -13.10 -11.83 -5.38
CA ALA A 104 -14.16 -12.63 -6.00
C ALA A 104 -14.40 -13.95 -5.25
N ALA A 105 -13.33 -14.64 -4.84
CA ALA A 105 -13.44 -15.87 -4.07
C ALA A 105 -14.09 -15.66 -2.69
N LEU A 106 -13.74 -14.57 -2.00
CA LEU A 106 -14.23 -14.23 -0.67
C LEU A 106 -15.69 -13.75 -0.68
N ALA A 107 -16.10 -13.04 -1.72
CA ALA A 107 -17.46 -12.52 -1.86
C ALA A 107 -18.52 -13.65 -1.84
N ALA A 108 -18.20 -14.82 -2.40
CA ALA A 108 -19.07 -15.99 -2.36
C ALA A 108 -19.41 -16.49 -0.94
N HIS A 109 -18.59 -16.10 0.05
CA HIS A 109 -18.74 -16.51 1.45
C HIS A 109 -19.10 -15.33 2.39
N GLY A 110 -19.53 -14.19 1.83
CA GLY A 110 -19.84 -13.00 2.64
C GLY A 110 -18.63 -12.43 3.40
N GLN A 111 -17.43 -12.64 2.87
CA GLN A 111 -16.18 -12.16 3.44
C GLN A 111 -15.55 -11.08 2.57
N GLU A 112 -14.72 -10.24 3.19
CA GLU A 112 -14.04 -9.15 2.52
C GLU A 112 -12.51 -9.34 2.57
N LEU A 113 -11.83 -8.99 1.48
CA LEU A 113 -10.37 -8.93 1.47
C LEU A 113 -9.89 -7.69 2.26
N PRO A 114 -9.12 -7.86 3.35
CA PRO A 114 -8.69 -6.73 4.18
C PRO A 114 -7.44 -6.02 3.64
N LEU A 115 -7.21 -6.13 2.35
CA LEU A 115 -6.10 -5.48 1.65
C LEU A 115 -6.65 -4.49 0.65
N GLU A 116 -6.09 -3.30 0.65
CA GLU A 116 -6.51 -2.23 -0.23
C GLU A 116 -5.27 -1.59 -0.84
N ALA A 117 -5.16 -1.66 -2.15
CA ALA A 117 -4.14 -0.99 -2.92
C ALA A 117 -4.79 0.07 -3.80
N ALA A 118 -4.07 1.15 -4.09
CA ALA A 118 -4.57 2.27 -4.90
C ALA A 118 -5.03 1.81 -6.30
N GLU A 119 -4.37 0.76 -6.83
CA GLU A 119 -4.79 0.08 -8.05
C GLU A 119 -5.09 -1.38 -7.75
N ALA A 120 -6.36 -1.70 -7.53
CA ALA A 120 -6.80 -3.08 -7.30
C ALA A 120 -6.55 -3.99 -8.53
N TRP A 121 -6.48 -3.40 -9.72
CA TRP A 121 -6.34 -4.11 -10.98
C TRP A 121 -4.87 -4.49 -11.23
N GLY A 122 -4.59 -5.78 -11.13
CA GLY A 122 -3.24 -6.32 -11.34
C GLY A 122 -2.35 -6.37 -10.09
N ALA A 123 -2.71 -5.72 -8.99
CA ALA A 123 -2.00 -5.87 -7.72
C ALA A 123 -2.10 -7.31 -7.22
N THR A 124 -0.96 -7.90 -6.82
CA THR A 124 -0.89 -9.27 -6.31
C THR A 124 -0.72 -9.29 -4.80
N LEU A 125 -1.11 -10.40 -4.16
CA LEU A 125 -0.98 -10.59 -2.71
C LEU A 125 0.45 -10.30 -2.24
N GLY A 126 1.45 -10.91 -2.86
CA GLY A 126 2.86 -10.73 -2.49
C GLY A 126 3.34 -9.30 -2.68
N GLY A 127 2.92 -8.63 -3.77
CA GLY A 127 3.26 -7.24 -4.05
C GLY A 127 2.69 -6.28 -3.00
N VAL A 128 1.42 -6.45 -2.63
CA VAL A 128 0.75 -5.62 -1.60
C VAL A 128 1.37 -5.83 -0.22
N LEU A 129 1.70 -7.08 0.14
CA LEU A 129 2.40 -7.39 1.39
C LEU A 129 3.81 -6.78 1.39
N ALA A 130 4.59 -6.99 0.33
CA ALA A 130 5.94 -6.46 0.22
C ALA A 130 5.98 -4.94 0.30
N ALA A 131 5.02 -4.24 -0.32
CA ALA A 131 4.89 -2.79 -0.26
C ALA A 131 4.23 -2.27 1.03
N ASN A 132 3.59 -3.13 1.83
CA ASN A 132 2.70 -2.75 2.93
C ASN A 132 1.65 -1.72 2.47
N ALA A 133 1.12 -1.92 1.26
CA ALA A 133 0.23 -0.98 0.63
C ALA A 133 -1.12 -0.91 1.36
N CYS A 134 -1.59 0.31 1.60
CA CYS A 134 -2.84 0.59 2.30
C CYS A 134 -3.62 1.65 1.53
N GLY A 135 -4.93 1.49 1.46
CA GLY A 135 -5.85 2.48 0.94
C GLY A 135 -6.50 3.35 2.04
N PRO A 136 -7.55 4.07 1.68
CA PRO A 136 -8.24 5.02 2.56
C PRO A 136 -8.92 4.35 3.78
N ARG A 137 -9.26 3.05 3.71
CA ARG A 137 -9.89 2.29 4.80
C ARG A 137 -8.88 1.69 5.80
N ARG A 138 -7.62 2.10 5.76
CA ARG A 138 -6.58 1.58 6.66
C ARG A 138 -6.99 1.59 8.13
N ARG A 139 -7.75 2.59 8.59
CA ARG A 139 -8.23 2.66 9.97
C ARG A 139 -9.15 1.49 10.31
N ARG A 140 -10.07 1.14 9.40
CA ARG A 140 -11.01 0.02 9.57
C ARG A 140 -10.35 -1.33 9.33
N LEU A 141 -9.63 -1.46 8.22
CA LEU A 141 -9.06 -2.73 7.79
C LEU A 141 -7.72 -3.05 8.46
N GLY A 142 -7.04 -2.07 9.05
CA GLY A 142 -5.65 -2.21 9.49
C GLY A 142 -4.68 -2.16 8.30
N ALA A 143 -3.40 -2.34 8.60
CA ALA A 143 -2.38 -2.51 7.58
C ALA A 143 -2.24 -4.00 7.19
N PRO A 144 -1.67 -4.34 6.03
CA PRO A 144 -1.37 -5.73 5.65
C PRO A 144 -0.61 -6.50 6.74
N ARG A 145 0.31 -5.81 7.44
CA ARG A 145 1.05 -6.36 8.57
C ARG A 145 0.16 -6.85 9.73
N ASP A 146 -1.01 -6.26 9.91
CA ASP A 146 -1.95 -6.60 11.00
C ASP A 146 -2.87 -7.76 10.61
N ARG A 147 -2.92 -8.09 9.32
CA ARG A 147 -3.80 -9.11 8.73
C ARG A 147 -3.09 -10.41 8.41
N ILE A 148 -1.76 -10.38 8.23
CA ILE A 148 -0.98 -11.58 7.95
C ILE A 148 -0.83 -12.46 9.20
N LEU A 149 -1.20 -13.72 9.08
CA LEU A 149 -1.09 -14.75 10.12
C LEU A 149 0.19 -15.58 10.00
N GLY A 150 0.65 -15.78 8.77
CA GLY A 150 1.85 -16.52 8.45
C GLY A 150 2.22 -16.40 6.99
N ALA A 151 3.43 -16.78 6.66
CA ALA A 151 3.91 -16.81 5.28
C ALA A 151 4.94 -17.89 5.04
N ARG A 152 5.01 -18.37 3.78
CA ARG A 152 6.18 -19.02 3.21
C ARG A 152 6.91 -18.01 2.34
N PHE A 153 8.21 -17.98 2.43
CA PHE A 153 9.05 -17.03 1.70
C PHE A 153 10.43 -17.63 1.43
N VAL A 154 11.13 -17.09 0.46
CA VAL A 154 12.49 -17.48 0.10
C VAL A 154 13.44 -16.39 0.54
N THR A 155 14.47 -16.75 1.29
CA THR A 155 15.58 -15.88 1.73
C THR A 155 16.61 -15.68 0.62
N GLY A 156 17.53 -14.72 0.76
CA GLY A 156 18.52 -14.39 -0.27
C GLY A 156 19.56 -15.46 -0.56
N ASP A 157 19.65 -16.50 0.28
CA ASP A 157 20.46 -17.72 0.05
C ASP A 157 19.66 -18.84 -0.65
N GLY A 158 18.41 -18.58 -1.00
CA GLY A 158 17.54 -19.54 -1.67
C GLY A 158 16.84 -20.53 -0.73
N VAL A 159 16.87 -20.30 0.59
CA VAL A 159 16.19 -21.18 1.56
C VAL A 159 14.70 -20.84 1.60
N LEU A 160 13.85 -21.87 1.40
CA LEU A 160 12.42 -21.78 1.59
C LEU A 160 12.08 -21.88 3.08
N ALA A 161 11.67 -20.77 3.67
CA ALA A 161 11.32 -20.64 5.08
C ALA A 161 9.81 -20.50 5.27
N HIS A 162 9.34 -20.83 6.48
CA HIS A 162 7.96 -20.65 6.91
C HIS A 162 7.91 -20.07 8.32
N THR A 163 7.04 -19.08 8.55
CA THR A 163 6.78 -18.53 9.88
C THR A 163 5.30 -18.20 10.07
N GLY A 164 4.84 -18.27 11.31
CA GLY A 164 3.42 -18.11 11.63
C GLY A 164 2.60 -19.35 11.28
N GLY A 165 1.32 -19.18 11.01
CA GLY A 165 0.41 -20.30 10.70
C GLY A 165 -0.87 -19.82 10.03
N ARG A 166 -1.89 -20.67 10.03
CA ARG A 166 -3.22 -20.38 9.48
C ARG A 166 -4.22 -19.95 10.56
N VAL A 167 -3.83 -20.03 11.82
CA VAL A 167 -4.72 -19.75 12.97
C VAL A 167 -4.41 -18.39 13.57
N VAL A 168 -5.44 -17.71 14.03
CA VAL A 168 -5.35 -16.36 14.60
C VAL A 168 -4.49 -16.31 15.87
N LYS A 169 -4.46 -17.40 16.64
CA LYS A 169 -3.67 -17.50 17.88
C LYS A 169 -2.53 -18.49 17.69
N ASN A 170 -1.40 -17.99 17.23
CA ASN A 170 -0.15 -18.73 17.15
C ASN A 170 0.92 -18.00 18.00
N VAL A 171 1.37 -18.65 19.07
CA VAL A 171 2.39 -18.12 20.00
C VAL A 171 3.75 -18.79 19.81
N ALA A 172 3.89 -19.69 18.84
CA ALA A 172 5.14 -20.38 18.57
C ALA A 172 6.03 -19.59 17.62
N GLY A 173 7.24 -19.29 18.04
CA GLY A 173 8.28 -18.63 17.24
C GLY A 173 8.09 -17.12 17.05
N HIS A 174 9.05 -16.51 16.35
CA HIS A 174 9.00 -15.09 16.01
C HIS A 174 8.18 -14.85 14.75
N ALA A 175 7.42 -13.76 14.73
CA ALA A 175 6.61 -13.36 13.58
C ALA A 175 7.46 -12.71 12.45
N VAL A 176 8.45 -13.45 11.93
CA VAL A 176 9.37 -12.97 10.89
C VAL A 176 8.61 -12.55 9.62
N HIS A 177 7.50 -13.21 9.29
CA HIS A 177 6.63 -12.81 8.18
C HIS A 177 6.19 -11.33 8.26
N ARG A 178 6.06 -10.78 9.47
CA ARG A 178 5.71 -9.36 9.66
C ARG A 178 6.89 -8.41 9.39
N LEU A 179 8.12 -8.88 9.41
CA LEU A 179 9.29 -8.08 9.02
C LEU A 179 9.41 -7.95 7.51
N LEU A 180 8.93 -8.98 6.77
CA LEU A 180 8.93 -8.94 5.31
C LEU A 180 7.85 -8.00 4.77
N VAL A 181 6.77 -7.74 5.53
CA VAL A 181 5.75 -6.78 5.12
C VAL A 181 6.34 -5.37 5.13
N GLY A 182 6.34 -4.72 3.98
CA GLY A 182 6.94 -3.41 3.76
C GLY A 182 8.44 -3.43 3.45
N SER A 183 9.06 -4.63 3.33
CA SER A 183 10.47 -4.76 2.95
C SER A 183 10.73 -4.50 1.47
N ARG A 184 9.68 -4.38 0.65
CA ARG A 184 9.77 -4.19 -0.81
C ARG A 184 10.62 -5.24 -1.53
N GLY A 185 10.68 -6.45 -0.97
CA GLY A 185 11.48 -7.54 -1.50
C GLY A 185 12.95 -7.52 -1.11
N ALA A 186 13.40 -6.58 -0.26
CA ALA A 186 14.80 -6.50 0.19
C ALA A 186 15.22 -7.58 1.20
N LEU A 187 14.25 -8.22 1.86
CA LEU A 187 14.50 -9.22 2.91
C LEU A 187 14.09 -10.64 2.51
N GLY A 188 13.44 -10.81 1.37
CA GLY A 188 12.97 -12.12 0.91
C GLY A 188 11.82 -12.02 -0.07
N VAL A 189 11.50 -13.14 -0.69
CA VAL A 189 10.45 -13.28 -1.70
C VAL A 189 9.27 -14.02 -1.09
N PHE A 190 8.12 -13.38 -0.95
CA PHE A 190 6.88 -14.08 -0.60
C PHE A 190 6.50 -15.08 -1.68
N VAL A 191 6.19 -16.31 -1.28
CA VAL A 191 5.63 -17.34 -2.17
C VAL A 191 4.19 -17.71 -1.79
N GLU A 192 3.83 -17.59 -0.51
CA GLU A 192 2.50 -17.88 0.02
C GLU A 192 2.26 -17.07 1.29
N ALA A 193 1.02 -16.61 1.51
CA ALA A 193 0.64 -15.93 2.75
C ALA A 193 -0.75 -16.37 3.23
N SER A 194 -0.91 -16.45 4.55
CA SER A 194 -2.17 -16.67 5.23
C SER A 194 -2.67 -15.36 5.83
N LEU A 195 -3.94 -15.03 5.59
CA LEU A 195 -4.57 -13.80 6.04
C LEU A 195 -5.75 -14.10 6.96
N LYS A 196 -5.96 -13.19 7.93
CA LYS A 196 -7.22 -13.09 8.69
C LYS A 196 -8.18 -12.17 7.93
N LEU A 197 -9.41 -12.64 7.75
CA LEU A 197 -10.47 -11.97 7.01
C LEU A 197 -11.48 -11.30 7.97
N PRO A 198 -12.07 -10.17 7.61
CA PRO A 198 -13.29 -9.66 8.20
C PRO A 198 -14.53 -10.17 7.47
N PRO A 199 -15.70 -10.16 8.09
CA PRO A 199 -16.96 -10.27 7.36
C PRO A 199 -17.13 -9.06 6.42
N ALA A 200 -17.80 -9.28 5.30
CA ALA A 200 -18.22 -8.17 4.44
C ALA A 200 -19.25 -7.31 5.18
N PRO A 201 -19.20 -5.97 5.05
CA PRO A 201 -20.21 -5.12 5.68
C PRO A 201 -21.58 -5.33 5.02
N MET A 202 -22.65 -5.27 5.83
CA MET A 202 -24.03 -5.44 5.35
C MET A 202 -24.48 -4.29 4.43
N GLY A 203 -23.86 -3.14 4.56
CA GLY A 203 -24.14 -1.98 3.70
C GLY A 203 -23.00 -0.99 3.67
N ARG A 204 -23.05 -0.11 2.68
CA ARG A 204 -22.09 0.99 2.50
C ARG A 204 -22.81 2.27 2.14
N VAL A 205 -22.31 3.40 2.60
CA VAL A 205 -22.72 4.71 2.10
C VAL A 205 -21.49 5.57 1.88
N GLY A 206 -21.40 6.15 0.69
CA GLY A 206 -20.39 7.13 0.33
C GLY A 206 -21.04 8.48 0.10
N MET A 207 -20.48 9.54 0.65
CA MET A 207 -20.97 10.91 0.56
C MET A 207 -19.83 11.84 0.14
N VAL A 208 -20.13 12.84 -0.70
CA VAL A 208 -19.16 13.79 -1.26
C VAL A 208 -19.63 15.21 -1.08
N TRP A 209 -18.75 16.09 -0.59
CA TRP A 209 -18.98 17.52 -0.45
C TRP A 209 -17.86 18.29 -1.13
N GLY A 210 -18.22 19.42 -1.78
CA GLY A 210 -17.27 20.48 -2.02
C GLY A 210 -17.15 21.32 -0.74
N ILE A 211 -15.94 21.55 -0.25
CA ILE A 211 -15.68 22.33 0.96
C ILE A 211 -14.63 23.40 0.69
N ASP A 212 -14.69 24.50 1.45
CA ASP A 212 -13.71 25.57 1.42
C ASP A 212 -12.60 25.36 2.48
N ALA A 213 -11.60 26.22 2.46
CA ALA A 213 -10.49 26.17 3.42
C ALA A 213 -10.95 26.43 4.86
N ALA A 214 -11.98 27.25 5.07
CA ALA A 214 -12.52 27.53 6.41
C ALA A 214 -13.20 26.27 6.98
N THR A 215 -14.02 25.58 6.18
CA THR A 215 -14.64 24.31 6.57
C THR A 215 -13.58 23.23 6.83
N LEU A 216 -12.52 23.18 6.01
CA LEU A 216 -11.41 22.26 6.21
C LEU A 216 -10.65 22.55 7.50
N GLY A 217 -10.45 23.82 7.86
CA GLY A 217 -9.78 24.27 9.09
C GLY A 217 -10.64 24.26 10.35
N ASP A 218 -11.96 24.00 10.25
CA ASP A 218 -12.86 24.04 11.39
C ASP A 218 -12.65 22.86 12.35
N ALA A 219 -11.96 23.13 13.45
CA ALA A 219 -11.63 22.17 14.50
C ALA A 219 -12.85 21.41 15.06
N ALA A 220 -13.97 22.11 15.25
CA ALA A 220 -15.17 21.54 15.86
C ALA A 220 -15.81 20.50 14.96
N ARG A 221 -15.80 20.71 13.66
CA ARG A 221 -16.33 19.77 12.66
C ARG A 221 -15.55 18.49 12.65
N TRP A 222 -14.22 18.56 12.62
CA TRP A 222 -13.36 17.38 12.60
C TRP A 222 -13.37 16.61 13.93
N ALA A 223 -13.45 17.32 15.05
CA ALA A 223 -13.52 16.70 16.38
C ALA A 223 -14.80 15.85 16.60
N ALA A 224 -15.85 16.11 15.83
CA ALA A 224 -17.10 15.34 15.92
C ALA A 224 -17.04 13.98 15.20
N TRP A 225 -16.21 13.83 14.15
CA TRP A 225 -16.17 12.63 13.31
C TRP A 225 -15.76 11.34 14.02
N PRO A 226 -14.82 11.32 14.98
CA PRO A 226 -14.49 10.10 15.71
C PRO A 226 -15.66 9.43 16.45
N ARG A 227 -16.71 10.19 16.75
CA ARG A 227 -17.93 9.67 17.38
C ARG A 227 -18.77 8.78 16.45
N ARG A 228 -18.54 8.82 15.14
CA ARG A 228 -19.22 8.02 14.11
C ARG A 228 -18.25 7.21 13.25
N GLU A 229 -16.99 7.22 13.58
CA GLU A 229 -15.89 6.40 13.00
C GLU A 229 -16.07 6.05 11.52
N PRO A 230 -15.92 7.02 10.59
CA PRO A 230 -16.03 6.72 9.17
C PRO A 230 -14.95 5.73 8.77
N ALA A 231 -15.29 4.75 7.94
CA ALA A 231 -14.35 3.83 7.33
C ALA A 231 -13.36 4.59 6.43
N VAL A 232 -13.87 5.62 5.75
CA VAL A 232 -13.10 6.53 4.89
C VAL A 232 -13.44 7.97 5.27
N LEU A 233 -12.41 8.78 5.44
CA LEU A 233 -12.51 10.22 5.52
C LEU A 233 -11.33 10.80 4.75
N THR A 234 -11.58 11.23 3.51
CA THR A 234 -10.53 11.66 2.58
C THR A 234 -10.84 13.04 2.02
N VAL A 235 -9.85 13.91 2.04
CA VAL A 235 -9.89 15.22 1.39
C VAL A 235 -9.01 15.18 0.15
N LEU A 236 -9.55 15.65 -0.96
CA LEU A 236 -8.83 15.84 -2.21
C LEU A 236 -8.71 17.32 -2.49
N GLY A 237 -7.54 17.78 -2.91
CA GLY A 237 -7.37 19.10 -3.51
C GLY A 237 -8.04 19.15 -4.88
N ARG A 238 -8.37 20.37 -5.34
CA ARG A 238 -9.12 20.59 -6.59
C ARG A 238 -8.51 19.89 -7.79
N ALA A 239 -7.20 19.96 -7.96
CA ALA A 239 -6.51 19.36 -9.11
C ALA A 239 -6.64 17.83 -9.12
N ILE A 240 -6.58 17.18 -7.95
CA ILE A 240 -6.78 15.74 -7.81
C ILE A 240 -8.24 15.37 -8.06
N ALA A 241 -9.17 16.08 -7.46
CA ALA A 241 -10.60 15.82 -7.63
C ALA A 241 -11.04 15.96 -9.09
N ALA A 242 -10.46 16.92 -9.83
CA ALA A 242 -10.76 17.16 -11.24
C ALA A 242 -10.35 16.01 -12.17
N MET A 243 -9.44 15.12 -11.74
CA MET A 243 -9.05 13.94 -12.51
C MET A 243 -10.16 12.88 -12.59
N ASN A 244 -11.16 12.97 -11.72
CA ASN A 244 -12.32 12.07 -11.73
C ASN A 244 -13.61 12.89 -11.89
N PRO A 245 -14.36 12.72 -12.99
CA PRO A 245 -15.58 13.48 -13.27
C PRO A 245 -16.65 13.38 -12.16
N VAL A 246 -16.68 12.26 -11.43
CA VAL A 246 -17.63 12.05 -10.32
C VAL A 246 -17.25 12.88 -9.11
N LEU A 247 -15.95 13.07 -8.85
CA LEU A 247 -15.41 13.76 -7.68
C LEU A 247 -15.13 15.24 -7.96
N ALA A 248 -15.01 15.66 -9.21
CA ALA A 248 -14.74 17.04 -9.62
C ALA A 248 -15.75 18.03 -9.05
N SER A 249 -15.28 19.16 -8.53
CA SER A 249 -16.11 20.26 -8.02
C SER A 249 -15.43 21.60 -8.20
N ASP A 250 -16.22 22.69 -8.15
CA ASP A 250 -15.69 24.07 -8.21
C ASP A 250 -15.08 24.52 -6.86
N ALA A 251 -15.33 23.75 -5.80
CA ALA A 251 -14.76 24.04 -4.48
C ALA A 251 -13.25 23.76 -4.45
N PRO A 252 -12.47 24.45 -3.58
CA PRO A 252 -11.04 24.22 -3.45
C PRO A 252 -10.70 22.82 -2.97
N PHE A 253 -11.60 22.18 -2.22
CA PHE A 253 -11.42 20.82 -1.73
C PHE A 253 -12.67 19.97 -1.94
N THR A 254 -12.46 18.66 -2.12
CA THR A 254 -13.53 17.66 -2.15
C THR A 254 -13.36 16.72 -0.97
N LEU A 255 -14.36 16.66 -0.09
CA LEU A 255 -14.40 15.72 1.03
C LEU A 255 -15.21 14.50 0.65
N ILE A 256 -14.67 13.33 0.94
CA ILE A 256 -15.30 12.03 0.77
C ILE A 256 -15.39 11.38 2.14
N ALA A 257 -16.61 11.06 2.59
CA ALA A 257 -16.83 10.22 3.76
C ALA A 257 -17.49 8.91 3.35
N GLY A 258 -16.97 7.80 3.88
CA GLY A 258 -17.49 6.47 3.66
C GLY A 258 -17.80 5.79 4.99
N PHE A 259 -18.97 5.19 5.09
CA PHE A 259 -19.42 4.41 6.24
C PHE A 259 -19.78 2.99 5.79
N GLU A 260 -19.49 2.01 6.63
CA GLU A 260 -19.70 0.59 6.36
C GLU A 260 -20.18 -0.09 7.63
N ASP A 261 -21.41 -0.60 7.62
CA ASP A 261 -21.98 -1.39 8.72
C ASP A 261 -23.42 -1.83 8.40
N ASP A 262 -24.26 -2.03 9.44
CA ASP A 262 -25.67 -2.31 9.27
C ASP A 262 -26.46 -1.08 8.77
N PRO A 263 -27.62 -1.29 8.09
CA PRO A 263 -28.39 -0.21 7.48
C PRO A 263 -28.95 0.84 8.48
N ALA A 264 -29.23 0.46 9.72
CA ALA A 264 -29.78 1.39 10.72
C ALA A 264 -28.67 2.34 11.20
N TRP A 265 -27.47 1.79 11.46
CA TRP A 265 -26.31 2.58 11.82
C TRP A 265 -25.89 3.52 10.66
N LEU A 266 -25.91 3.04 9.41
CA LEU A 266 -25.64 3.87 8.23
C LEU A 266 -26.59 5.05 8.13
N THR A 267 -27.88 4.86 8.41
CA THR A 267 -28.87 5.95 8.44
C THR A 267 -28.51 7.01 9.48
N SER A 268 -28.08 6.59 10.67
CA SER A 268 -27.58 7.49 11.72
C SER A 268 -26.34 8.26 11.31
N CYS A 269 -25.40 7.62 10.60
CA CYS A 269 -24.19 8.27 10.09
C CYS A 269 -24.50 9.31 9.00
N GLU A 270 -25.44 9.00 8.11
CA GLU A 270 -25.90 9.95 7.09
C GLU A 270 -26.53 11.22 7.72
N ALA A 271 -27.38 11.05 8.74
CA ALA A 271 -27.96 12.17 9.46
C ALA A 271 -26.87 13.02 10.13
N PHE A 272 -25.94 12.39 10.83
CA PHE A 272 -24.81 13.06 11.47
C PHE A 272 -23.93 13.82 10.46
N ALA A 273 -23.60 13.22 9.33
CA ALA A 273 -22.79 13.86 8.30
C ALA A 273 -23.51 15.09 7.70
N ARG A 274 -24.82 14.99 7.48
CA ARG A 274 -25.65 16.10 7.00
C ARG A 274 -25.75 17.23 8.02
N ASP A 275 -25.91 16.91 9.28
CA ASP A 275 -25.98 17.91 10.35
C ASP A 275 -24.65 18.65 10.53
N THR A 276 -23.54 17.95 10.25
CA THR A 276 -22.19 18.51 10.38
C THR A 276 -21.78 19.38 9.18
N LEU A 277 -22.08 18.94 7.95
CA LEU A 277 -21.55 19.50 6.70
C LEU A 277 -22.64 19.99 5.73
N GLY A 278 -23.92 19.84 6.07
CA GLY A 278 -25.02 20.09 5.14
C GLY A 278 -25.27 18.93 4.16
N ALA A 279 -26.10 19.18 3.16
CA ALA A 279 -26.43 18.20 2.14
C ALA A 279 -25.19 17.82 1.31
N SER A 280 -24.93 16.52 1.16
CA SER A 280 -23.88 16.06 0.28
C SER A 280 -24.23 16.30 -1.19
N ARG A 281 -23.22 16.64 -1.99
CA ARG A 281 -23.37 16.81 -3.45
C ARG A 281 -23.69 15.49 -4.13
N ILE A 282 -23.04 14.41 -3.66
CA ILE A 282 -23.21 13.04 -4.15
C ILE A 282 -23.43 12.13 -2.95
N LYS A 283 -24.37 11.21 -3.10
CA LYS A 283 -24.61 10.15 -2.12
C LYS A 283 -24.85 8.83 -2.87
N VAL A 284 -24.04 7.84 -2.55
CA VAL A 284 -24.19 6.47 -3.07
C VAL A 284 -24.45 5.55 -1.91
N ARG A 285 -25.57 4.86 -1.95
CA ARG A 285 -25.99 3.87 -0.94
C ARG A 285 -26.32 2.57 -1.66
N ASP A 286 -25.30 1.81 -2.00
CA ASP A 286 -25.47 0.50 -2.61
C ASP A 286 -24.24 -0.36 -2.34
N ALA A 287 -24.44 -1.54 -1.80
CA ALA A 287 -23.36 -2.50 -1.55
C ALA A 287 -22.83 -3.13 -2.84
N SER A 288 -23.60 -3.10 -3.93
CA SER A 288 -23.24 -3.65 -5.24
C SER A 288 -22.41 -2.71 -6.12
N VAL A 289 -22.41 -1.38 -5.80
CA VAL A 289 -21.62 -0.39 -6.52
C VAL A 289 -20.24 -0.28 -5.88
N PRO A 290 -19.15 -0.25 -6.66
CA PRO A 290 -17.81 0.03 -6.11
C PRO A 290 -17.86 1.31 -5.26
N PRO A 291 -17.33 1.28 -4.03
CA PRO A 291 -17.37 2.43 -3.16
C PRO A 291 -16.72 3.64 -3.82
N LEU A 292 -17.27 4.84 -3.58
CA LEU A 292 -16.73 6.10 -4.14
C LEU A 292 -15.22 6.26 -3.88
N TRP A 293 -14.73 5.77 -2.75
CA TRP A 293 -13.31 5.85 -2.41
C TRP A 293 -12.40 4.92 -3.22
N GLN A 294 -12.92 3.90 -3.88
CA GLN A 294 -12.15 3.12 -4.85
C GLN A 294 -11.90 3.90 -6.15
N GLN A 295 -12.67 4.97 -6.36
CA GLN A 295 -12.47 5.89 -7.47
C GLN A 295 -11.42 6.97 -7.17
N ILE A 296 -10.92 7.03 -5.93
CA ILE A 296 -9.79 7.88 -5.58
C ILE A 296 -8.55 7.23 -6.20
N THR A 297 -8.29 7.62 -7.43
CA THR A 297 -7.10 7.21 -8.16
C THR A 297 -5.88 7.84 -7.49
N ASP A 298 -4.85 7.08 -7.24
CA ASP A 298 -3.54 7.63 -6.89
C ASP A 298 -3.03 8.31 -8.18
N PRO A 299 -2.90 9.63 -8.23
CA PRO A 299 -2.60 10.34 -9.47
C PRO A 299 -1.16 10.10 -9.88
N GLU A 300 -0.94 9.03 -10.65
CA GLU A 300 0.38 8.67 -11.17
C GLU A 300 0.90 9.63 -12.23
N GLU A 301 -0.01 10.35 -12.88
CA GLU A 301 0.29 11.18 -14.05
C GLU A 301 0.64 12.62 -13.68
N LEU A 302 0.58 13.01 -12.41
CA LEU A 302 0.97 14.36 -12.02
C LEU A 302 2.50 14.52 -12.04
N PRO A 303 3.01 15.45 -12.84
CA PRO A 303 4.45 15.73 -12.84
C PRO A 303 4.88 16.33 -11.49
N GLY A 304 6.08 15.98 -11.05
CA GLY A 304 6.67 16.53 -9.84
C GLY A 304 7.08 15.49 -8.81
N VAL A 305 7.39 15.96 -7.62
CA VAL A 305 7.75 15.13 -6.47
C VAL A 305 6.50 14.69 -5.73
N ARG A 306 6.37 13.40 -5.48
CA ARG A 306 5.34 12.86 -4.61
C ARG A 306 5.90 12.69 -3.19
N LEU A 307 5.28 13.33 -2.23
CA LEU A 307 5.56 13.18 -0.82
C LEU A 307 4.46 12.37 -0.13
N THR A 308 4.84 11.38 0.63
CA THR A 308 3.92 10.68 1.53
C THR A 308 4.32 10.99 2.97
N LEU A 309 3.44 11.66 3.70
CA LEU A 309 3.63 12.00 5.10
C LEU A 309 2.57 11.28 5.95
N THR A 310 2.87 11.12 7.22
CA THR A 310 1.91 10.60 8.21
C THR A 310 1.93 11.43 9.46
N SER A 311 0.80 11.44 10.17
CA SER A 311 0.70 11.99 11.52
C SER A 311 -0.05 11.02 12.41
N ALA A 312 0.44 10.82 13.63
CA ALA A 312 -0.24 10.04 14.64
C ALA A 312 -1.51 10.76 15.15
N HIS A 313 -1.46 12.08 15.18
CA HIS A 313 -2.54 12.94 15.65
C HIS A 313 -2.71 14.13 14.70
N VAL A 314 -3.67 14.00 13.79
CA VAL A 314 -4.01 15.12 12.90
C VAL A 314 -4.76 16.17 13.71
N THR A 315 -4.11 17.29 13.93
CA THR A 315 -4.73 18.42 14.65
C THR A 315 -5.45 19.36 13.69
N PRO A 316 -6.45 20.11 14.16
CA PRO A 316 -7.09 21.17 13.36
C PRO A 316 -6.10 22.20 12.83
N ASP A 317 -5.10 22.57 13.64
CA ASP A 317 -4.07 23.53 13.24
C ASP A 317 -3.22 23.00 12.08
N ALA A 318 -2.88 21.69 12.08
CA ALA A 318 -2.18 21.05 10.99
C ALA A 318 -3.02 21.05 9.69
N ILE A 319 -4.34 20.85 9.82
CA ILE A 319 -5.28 20.92 8.69
C ILE A 319 -5.39 22.36 8.17
N GLY A 320 -5.53 23.35 9.06
CA GLY A 320 -5.60 24.77 8.71
C GLY A 320 -4.32 25.26 8.02
N TRP A 321 -3.16 24.87 8.54
CA TRP A 321 -1.87 25.15 7.93
C TRP A 321 -1.80 24.59 6.50
N LEU A 322 -2.20 23.32 6.30
CA LEU A 322 -2.17 22.65 4.99
C LEU A 322 -3.09 23.34 3.98
N ALA A 323 -4.31 23.72 4.40
CA ALA A 323 -5.31 24.36 3.55
C ALA A 323 -4.85 25.71 2.98
N GLY A 324 -3.99 26.44 3.68
CA GLY A 324 -3.41 27.71 3.25
C GLY A 324 -2.26 27.61 2.25
N ARG A 325 -1.86 26.40 1.82
CA ARG A 325 -0.69 26.21 0.97
C ARG A 325 -1.07 25.98 -0.50
N PRO A 326 -0.29 26.51 -1.46
CA PRO A 326 -0.51 26.23 -2.90
C PRO A 326 -0.50 24.74 -3.24
N VAL A 327 0.34 23.97 -2.57
CA VAL A 327 0.42 22.50 -2.74
C VAL A 327 -0.89 21.79 -2.34
N ALA A 328 -1.75 22.43 -1.58
CA ALA A 328 -3.06 21.88 -1.17
C ALA A 328 -3.98 21.57 -2.36
N GLU A 329 -3.82 22.23 -3.50
CA GLU A 329 -4.58 21.87 -4.72
C GLU A 329 -4.28 20.45 -5.23
N ARG A 330 -3.11 19.91 -4.88
CA ARG A 330 -2.61 18.60 -5.33
C ARG A 330 -2.41 17.63 -4.17
N LEU A 331 -3.32 17.65 -3.21
CA LEU A 331 -3.27 16.76 -2.05
C LEU A 331 -4.27 15.62 -2.13
N VAL A 332 -3.89 14.50 -1.53
CA VAL A 332 -4.79 13.43 -1.08
C VAL A 332 -4.54 13.26 0.41
N PHE A 333 -5.51 13.60 1.24
CA PHE A 333 -5.40 13.50 2.69
C PHE A 333 -6.41 12.50 3.25
N HIS A 334 -5.94 11.33 3.62
CA HIS A 334 -6.74 10.32 4.30
C HIS A 334 -6.82 10.64 5.79
N ALA A 335 -7.70 11.55 6.16
CA ALA A 335 -7.83 12.09 7.51
C ALA A 335 -8.10 11.01 8.57
N ALA A 336 -8.87 9.97 8.22
CA ALA A 336 -9.16 8.85 9.13
C ALA A 336 -7.92 8.09 9.61
N CYS A 337 -6.81 8.09 8.85
CA CYS A 337 -5.58 7.39 9.21
C CYS A 337 -4.34 8.30 9.24
N GLY A 338 -4.51 9.60 9.14
CA GLY A 338 -3.43 10.57 9.21
C GLY A 338 -2.40 10.49 8.07
N ARG A 339 -2.78 9.94 6.90
CA ARG A 339 -1.89 9.81 5.76
C ARG A 339 -2.12 10.93 4.77
N LEU A 340 -1.09 11.69 4.49
CA LEU A 340 -1.08 12.80 3.54
C LEU A 340 -0.18 12.45 2.35
N ILE A 341 -0.71 12.59 1.14
CA ILE A 341 0.03 12.46 -0.10
C ILE A 341 -0.04 13.81 -0.81
N LEU A 342 1.08 14.34 -1.18
CA LEU A 342 1.23 15.63 -1.85
C LEU A 342 2.01 15.46 -3.14
N PHE A 343 1.63 16.24 -4.15
CA PHE A 343 2.34 16.32 -5.42
C PHE A 343 2.89 17.74 -5.56
N VAL A 344 4.17 17.90 -5.29
CA VAL A 344 4.90 19.16 -5.42
C VAL A 344 5.42 19.26 -6.85
N SER A 345 5.07 20.32 -7.56
CA SER A 345 5.60 20.61 -8.90
C SER A 345 6.29 21.95 -8.91
N SER A 346 7.48 22.01 -9.46
CA SER A 346 8.18 23.24 -9.81
C SER A 346 8.43 23.28 -11.31
N SER A 347 8.57 24.47 -11.87
CA SER A 347 8.96 24.67 -13.27
C SER A 347 10.44 24.39 -13.52
N GLU A 348 11.28 24.32 -12.45
CA GLU A 348 12.71 24.09 -12.52
C GLU A 348 13.16 23.02 -11.50
N ALA A 349 13.87 22.00 -11.98
CA ALA A 349 14.24 20.83 -11.16
C ALA A 349 15.15 21.17 -9.96
N ALA A 350 15.93 22.24 -10.04
CA ALA A 350 16.81 22.67 -8.94
C ALA A 350 16.03 23.26 -7.76
N ASP A 351 14.93 23.96 -8.02
CA ASP A 351 14.07 24.56 -6.97
C ASP A 351 13.23 23.51 -6.28
N LEU A 352 12.88 22.44 -7.00
CA LEU A 352 11.98 21.39 -6.50
C LEU A 352 12.51 20.68 -5.26
N ALA A 353 13.80 20.37 -5.20
CA ALA A 353 14.42 19.73 -4.04
C ALA A 353 14.42 20.67 -2.81
N THR A 354 14.74 21.94 -3.03
CA THR A 354 14.79 22.98 -1.99
C THR A 354 13.38 23.25 -1.43
N GLU A 355 12.39 23.44 -2.30
CA GLU A 355 10.98 23.63 -1.91
C GLU A 355 10.43 22.43 -1.16
N THR A 356 10.78 21.21 -1.62
CA THR A 356 10.40 19.97 -0.96
C THR A 356 10.99 19.87 0.44
N ALA A 357 12.29 20.20 0.60
CA ALA A 357 12.97 20.17 1.89
C ALA A 357 12.38 21.18 2.88
N ALA A 358 12.13 22.41 2.42
CA ALA A 358 11.49 23.44 3.22
C ALA A 358 10.09 23.01 3.67
N PHE A 359 9.28 22.48 2.74
CA PHE A 359 7.94 21.97 3.05
C PHE A 359 7.96 20.83 4.08
N VAL A 360 8.85 19.84 3.93
CA VAL A 360 8.95 18.71 4.87
C VAL A 360 9.37 19.18 6.26
N THR A 361 10.31 20.14 6.33
CA THR A 361 10.75 20.72 7.61
C THR A 361 9.61 21.44 8.31
N GLU A 362 8.83 22.23 7.57
CA GLU A 362 7.68 22.94 8.12
C GLU A 362 6.55 21.98 8.52
N ALA A 363 6.25 20.96 7.69
CA ALA A 363 5.28 19.92 7.99
C ALA A 363 5.60 19.17 9.29
N ALA A 364 6.89 18.96 9.58
CA ALA A 364 7.34 18.36 10.84
C ALA A 364 6.96 19.21 12.06
N GLY A 365 7.01 20.53 11.93
CA GLY A 365 6.54 21.47 12.97
C GLY A 365 5.04 21.34 13.26
N HIS A 366 4.25 20.85 12.31
CA HIS A 366 2.82 20.57 12.44
C HIS A 366 2.50 19.10 12.74
N GLY A 367 3.50 18.31 13.15
CA GLY A 367 3.33 16.91 13.58
C GLY A 367 3.24 15.89 12.43
N PHE A 368 3.59 16.27 11.21
CA PHE A 368 3.73 15.33 10.11
C PHE A 368 5.15 14.76 10.03
N THR A 369 5.25 13.48 9.74
CA THR A 369 6.52 12.79 9.51
C THR A 369 6.57 12.32 8.06
N LEU A 370 7.64 12.61 7.36
CA LEU A 370 7.87 12.09 6.02
C LEU A 370 8.07 10.58 6.07
N LEU A 371 7.29 9.84 5.31
CA LEU A 371 7.45 8.40 5.10
C LEU A 371 8.23 8.10 3.82
N GLU A 372 7.98 8.87 2.78
CA GLU A 372 8.51 8.60 1.45
C GLU A 372 8.51 9.88 0.61
N ALA A 373 9.59 10.10 -0.14
CA ALA A 373 9.66 11.07 -1.23
C ALA A 373 10.03 10.34 -2.53
N ARG A 374 9.36 10.67 -3.62
CA ARG A 374 9.60 10.10 -4.95
C ARG A 374 9.79 11.22 -5.95
N GLY A 375 10.66 11.00 -6.93
CA GLY A 375 10.98 12.00 -7.95
C GLY A 375 12.03 13.01 -7.52
N VAL A 376 12.66 12.85 -6.36
CA VAL A 376 13.79 13.61 -5.86
C VAL A 376 14.69 12.70 -5.02
N GLU A 377 15.99 12.89 -5.10
CA GLU A 377 16.92 12.28 -4.15
C GLU A 377 16.68 12.90 -2.78
N TRP A 378 16.12 12.11 -1.89
CA TRP A 378 15.88 12.50 -0.52
C TRP A 378 16.86 11.77 0.39
N PRO A 379 17.61 12.47 1.26
CA PRO A 379 18.37 11.79 2.29
C PRO A 379 17.40 10.92 3.07
N THR A 380 17.64 9.62 3.09
CA THR A 380 16.84 8.71 3.93
C THR A 380 16.75 9.34 5.31
N ALA A 381 15.50 9.58 5.75
CA ALA A 381 15.28 10.21 7.07
C ALA A 381 16.22 9.57 8.07
N ASP A 382 16.94 10.40 8.85
CA ASP A 382 17.94 9.98 9.83
C ASP A 382 17.32 8.88 10.70
N THR A 383 17.44 7.65 10.23
CA THR A 383 17.05 6.49 11.01
C THR A 383 18.03 6.44 12.15
N ALA A 384 17.53 6.51 13.38
CA ALA A 384 18.38 6.44 14.57
C ALA A 384 19.46 5.36 14.35
N PRO A 385 20.73 5.61 14.66
CA PRO A 385 21.85 4.69 14.35
C PRO A 385 21.56 3.24 14.76
N ALA A 386 20.83 3.04 15.86
CA ALA A 386 20.40 1.72 16.32
C ALA A 386 19.42 1.02 15.34
N VAL A 387 18.51 1.77 14.70
CA VAL A 387 17.56 1.23 13.72
C VAL A 387 18.29 0.87 12.43
N SER A 388 19.20 1.71 11.97
CA SER A 388 20.04 1.45 10.80
C SER A 388 20.91 0.21 11.00
N ALA A 389 21.55 0.08 12.17
CA ALA A 389 22.33 -1.11 12.54
C ALA A 389 21.47 -2.38 12.60
N LEU A 390 20.22 -2.29 13.12
CA LEU A 390 19.29 -3.41 13.14
C LEU A 390 18.87 -3.82 11.72
N ARG A 391 18.57 -2.87 10.85
CA ARG A 391 18.27 -3.14 9.43
C ARG A 391 19.42 -3.87 8.76
N GLY A 392 20.65 -3.40 8.93
CA GLY A 392 21.85 -4.05 8.38
C GLY A 392 22.01 -5.49 8.86
N ARG A 393 21.77 -5.76 10.15
CA ARG A 393 21.84 -7.13 10.70
C ARG A 393 20.74 -8.03 10.17
N LEU A 394 19.49 -7.53 10.06
CA LEU A 394 18.37 -8.28 9.50
C LEU A 394 18.62 -8.62 8.03
N ARG A 395 19.12 -7.65 7.27
CA ARG A 395 19.47 -7.88 5.87
C ARG A 395 20.57 -8.94 5.75
N LEU A 396 21.66 -8.84 6.51
CA LEU A 396 22.73 -9.84 6.49
C LEU A 396 22.21 -11.23 6.85
N ALA A 397 21.23 -11.34 7.75
CA ALA A 397 20.67 -12.63 8.16
C ALA A 397 19.71 -13.23 7.12
N LEU A 398 18.96 -12.40 6.38
CA LEU A 398 17.94 -12.86 5.43
C LEU A 398 18.38 -12.78 3.95
N ASP A 399 19.38 -11.96 3.64
CA ASP A 399 19.99 -11.82 2.32
C ASP A 399 21.52 -11.72 2.43
N PRO A 400 22.22 -12.78 2.89
CA PRO A 400 23.66 -12.77 3.11
C PRO A 400 24.45 -12.53 1.82
N SER A 401 23.94 -12.98 0.70
CA SER A 401 24.55 -12.80 -0.64
C SER A 401 24.20 -11.47 -1.29
N ARG A 402 23.35 -10.64 -0.63
CA ARG A 402 22.84 -9.39 -1.19
C ARG A 402 22.29 -9.54 -2.60
N VAL A 403 21.55 -10.62 -2.84
CA VAL A 403 20.96 -10.94 -4.15
C VAL A 403 19.82 -10.00 -4.50
N PHE A 404 19.05 -9.52 -3.50
CA PHE A 404 17.98 -8.58 -3.74
C PHE A 404 18.52 -7.19 -4.08
N ALA A 405 18.05 -6.64 -5.21
CA ALA A 405 18.56 -5.38 -5.77
C ALA A 405 18.18 -4.13 -4.95
N ARG A 406 17.36 -4.28 -3.90
CA ARG A 406 16.85 -3.18 -3.07
C ARG A 406 17.52 -3.12 -1.73
N ASP A 407 17.72 -1.88 -1.25
CA ASP A 407 18.26 -1.59 0.09
C ASP A 407 17.19 -1.38 1.13
#